data_f1af513b0edc7b6e4f22e2d92af73f08
#
_entry.id   f1af513b0edc7b6e4f22e2d92af73f08
#
_cell.length_a   1.000
_cell.length_b   1.000
_cell.length_c   1.000
_cell.angle_alpha   90.00
_cell.angle_beta   90.00
_cell.angle_gamma   90.00
#
_symmetry.space_group_name_H-M   'P 1'
#
loop_
_entity.id
_entity.type
_entity.pdbx_description
1 polymer ?
#
loop_
_entity_poly.entity_id
_entity_poly.type
_entity_poly.pdbx_seq_one_letter_code
_entity_poly.pdbx_strand_id
1 'polypeptide(L)'
;MSENKARGPVMGGHRSRAMNSGEKAKDFKGAMKRLLKYMERYKFRFVLMFLFAIAGTIFNIVGPKILGKATTELFNGLVAKVNGTGSIDFEKIGYILLWTLGLYLASACFSFIQGYVMTGISNDVTYNLRKDISKKFSRLPMNYYESRTNGEILSRVTNDVDTLQMSLNQSITQLITSVTTLIGVFVMMLSINVWMTLAALLILPMSMLIINFVMKHSQKYFQAQQKYLGEVNGQIEENYGGHNVVKVFNKEEDVVAEFEKDNQKLYESAWKSQFFSGIMMPVMQFVGNLGYVMVALLGGWFTIKGSIEVGDIQSFFQYIRNFTQPIQQIAQVTNLLQSSAAASERVFEFLDEEEEETTKENAVSIDGLSGNVEFDHVSFGYNPEKIIVHDFSAKVRDGQKIAIVGPTGAGKTTMVKLLMRFYDVNSGFIKVDGHDVKDFNRSELHEMFGMVLQDTWLFSGTIMENIRYGRLDATDEEVIAAAKAAHIHNFIMQQPGGYNMVLDEETSNVSQGQKQLLTIARAILADNKILILDEATSSVDTRTEVQIQKAMDNLMKGRTSFVIAHRLSTIRDADLILVMKDGDIIEQGSHEELLAKKGFYADLYNSQFDKTQTA
;
A
#
# COMPACT_ATOMS: atom_id res chain seq x y z
N MET A 1 29.91 -25.08 -32.62
CA MET A 1 30.29 -23.71 -32.29
C MET A 1 29.10 -23.09 -31.62
N SER A 2 29.09 -23.08 -30.29
CA SER A 2 27.99 -22.60 -29.43
C SER A 2 28.36 -21.21 -28.95
N GLU A 3 27.56 -20.19 -29.31
CA GLU A 3 27.70 -18.84 -28.82
C GLU A 3 27.22 -18.73 -27.36
N ASN A 4 28.18 -18.53 -26.49
CA ASN A 4 27.97 -18.16 -25.09
C ASN A 4 27.64 -16.64 -25.02
N LYS A 5 26.36 -16.27 -24.87
CA LYS A 5 25.95 -14.91 -24.52
C LYS A 5 26.17 -14.69 -23.03
N ALA A 6 27.20 -13.93 -22.69
CA ALA A 6 27.44 -13.41 -21.35
C ALA A 6 26.26 -12.52 -20.92
N ARG A 7 25.57 -12.89 -19.83
CA ARG A 7 24.58 -12.05 -19.14
C ARG A 7 25.35 -11.02 -18.31
N GLY A 8 25.26 -9.75 -18.67
CA GLY A 8 25.71 -8.62 -17.83
C GLY A 8 24.85 -8.49 -16.56
N PRO A 9 25.35 -7.81 -15.51
CA PRO A 9 24.66 -7.65 -14.25
C PRO A 9 23.37 -6.83 -14.44
N VAL A 10 22.24 -7.41 -14.05
CA VAL A 10 20.94 -6.74 -13.98
C VAL A 10 21.02 -5.75 -12.81
N MET A 11 21.24 -4.48 -13.08
CA MET A 11 20.94 -3.41 -12.15
C MET A 11 19.45 -3.45 -11.84
N GLY A 12 19.11 -3.62 -10.55
CA GLY A 12 17.74 -3.65 -10.06
C GLY A 12 17.07 -2.29 -10.23
N GLY A 13 16.46 -2.07 -11.38
CA GLY A 13 15.50 -0.97 -11.57
C GLY A 13 14.27 -1.25 -10.71
N HIS A 14 13.91 -0.32 -9.87
CA HIS A 14 12.66 -0.29 -9.15
C HIS A 14 11.51 -0.35 -10.19
N ARG A 15 11.01 -1.53 -10.45
CA ARG A 15 9.72 -1.68 -11.11
C ARG A 15 8.67 -1.21 -10.12
N SER A 16 8.31 0.07 -10.17
CA SER A 16 7.02 0.52 -9.70
C SER A 16 5.99 -0.30 -10.50
N ARG A 17 5.46 -1.36 -9.88
CA ARG A 17 4.27 -2.04 -10.39
C ARG A 17 3.17 -1.00 -10.35
N ALA A 18 3.01 -0.27 -11.48
CA ALA A 18 1.82 0.51 -11.73
C ALA A 18 0.62 -0.37 -11.36
N MET A 19 -0.30 0.18 -10.60
CA MET A 19 -1.53 -0.44 -10.14
C MET A 19 -2.09 -1.36 -11.24
N ASN A 20 -1.86 -2.67 -11.09
CA ASN A 20 -2.48 -3.65 -11.96
C ASN A 20 -3.94 -3.77 -11.52
N SER A 21 -4.79 -2.90 -12.07
CA SER A 21 -6.25 -2.95 -11.94
C SER A 21 -6.87 -4.26 -12.47
N GLY A 22 -6.07 -5.32 -12.60
CA GLY A 22 -6.42 -6.63 -13.13
C GLY A 22 -5.92 -7.83 -12.34
N GLU A 23 -5.27 -7.65 -11.18
CA GLU A 23 -4.92 -8.82 -10.34
C GLU A 23 -6.19 -9.44 -9.76
N LYS A 24 -6.47 -10.67 -10.19
CA LYS A 24 -7.57 -11.46 -9.63
C LYS A 24 -7.09 -12.13 -8.34
N ALA A 25 -7.96 -12.17 -7.33
CA ALA A 25 -7.71 -12.94 -6.12
C ALA A 25 -7.40 -14.41 -6.46
N LYS A 26 -6.39 -15.00 -5.82
CA LYS A 26 -6.05 -16.42 -5.94
C LYS A 26 -7.17 -17.29 -5.36
N ASP A 27 -7.69 -16.90 -4.18
CA ASP A 27 -8.85 -17.50 -3.52
C ASP A 27 -9.95 -16.46 -3.27
N PHE A 28 -10.75 -16.20 -4.31
CA PHE A 28 -11.89 -15.28 -4.21
C PHE A 28 -12.88 -15.65 -3.09
N LYS A 29 -13.18 -16.96 -2.93
CA LYS A 29 -14.18 -17.40 -1.94
C LYS A 29 -13.66 -17.26 -0.51
N GLY A 30 -12.41 -17.63 -0.26
CA GLY A 30 -11.76 -17.50 1.04
C GLY A 30 -11.62 -16.05 1.46
N ALA A 31 -11.11 -15.18 0.58
CA ALA A 31 -10.95 -13.75 0.84
C ALA A 31 -12.29 -13.07 1.16
N MET A 32 -13.34 -13.34 0.36
CA MET A 32 -14.66 -12.77 0.57
C MET A 32 -15.33 -13.29 1.84
N LYS A 33 -15.20 -14.59 2.15
CA LYS A 33 -15.72 -15.18 3.40
C LYS A 33 -15.05 -14.54 4.62
N ARG A 34 -13.75 -14.27 4.53
CA ARG A 34 -13.00 -13.65 5.61
C ARG A 34 -13.40 -12.20 5.82
N LEU A 35 -13.57 -11.44 4.75
CA LEU A 35 -14.09 -10.07 4.81
C LEU A 35 -15.49 -10.03 5.43
N LEU A 36 -16.39 -10.94 5.03
CA LEU A 36 -17.72 -11.05 5.62
C LEU A 36 -17.67 -11.40 7.11
N LYS A 37 -16.78 -12.31 7.53
CA LYS A 37 -16.55 -12.63 8.95
C LYS A 37 -16.05 -11.41 9.73
N TYR A 38 -15.14 -10.62 9.16
CA TYR A 38 -14.65 -9.38 9.78
C TYR A 38 -15.78 -8.36 9.98
N MET A 39 -16.74 -8.32 9.04
CA MET A 39 -17.91 -7.44 9.10
C MET A 39 -19.07 -7.98 9.97
N GLU A 40 -18.97 -9.20 10.50
CA GLU A 40 -20.08 -9.84 11.26
C GLU A 40 -20.54 -9.01 12.47
N ARG A 41 -19.63 -8.24 13.09
CA ARG A 41 -19.97 -7.32 14.19
C ARG A 41 -20.96 -6.22 13.79
N TYR A 42 -21.13 -5.95 12.49
CA TYR A 42 -22.07 -4.95 11.96
C TYR A 42 -23.36 -5.56 11.41
N LYS A 43 -23.61 -6.86 11.61
CA LYS A 43 -24.73 -7.61 11.03
C LYS A 43 -26.09 -6.93 11.18
N PHE A 44 -26.36 -6.32 12.33
CA PHE A 44 -27.63 -5.62 12.56
C PHE A 44 -27.79 -4.38 11.65
N ARG A 45 -26.72 -3.59 11.49
CA ARG A 45 -26.73 -2.44 10.57
C ARG A 45 -26.86 -2.89 9.11
N PHE A 46 -26.26 -4.04 8.74
CA PHE A 46 -26.44 -4.62 7.41
C PHE A 46 -27.88 -5.04 7.14
N VAL A 47 -28.54 -5.68 8.10
CA VAL A 47 -29.96 -6.05 7.97
C VAL A 47 -30.81 -4.80 7.78
N LEU A 48 -30.57 -3.76 8.56
CA LEU A 48 -31.28 -2.49 8.43
C LEU A 48 -31.08 -1.86 7.05
N MET A 49 -29.82 -1.77 6.58
CA MET A 49 -29.47 -1.27 5.25
C MET A 49 -30.16 -2.08 4.14
N PHE A 50 -30.18 -3.42 4.26
CA PHE A 50 -30.82 -4.31 3.31
C PHE A 50 -32.33 -4.07 3.21
N LEU A 51 -33.02 -3.94 4.35
CA LEU A 51 -34.45 -3.64 4.41
C LEU A 51 -34.78 -2.30 3.74
N PHE A 52 -34.01 -1.23 4.04
CA PHE A 52 -34.24 0.08 3.43
C PHE A 52 -33.92 0.08 1.92
N ALA A 53 -32.91 -0.66 1.49
CA ALA A 53 -32.57 -0.80 0.07
C ALA A 53 -33.71 -1.46 -0.71
N ILE A 54 -34.26 -2.56 -0.19
CA ILE A 54 -35.39 -3.26 -0.81
C ILE A 54 -36.64 -2.38 -0.80
N ALA A 55 -37.00 -1.78 0.33
CA ALA A 55 -38.21 -0.94 0.45
C ALA A 55 -38.15 0.26 -0.50
N GLY A 56 -37.01 0.98 -0.52
CA GLY A 56 -36.79 2.12 -1.43
C GLY A 56 -36.90 1.71 -2.90
N THR A 57 -36.33 0.53 -3.25
CA THR A 57 -36.39 0.01 -4.62
C THR A 57 -37.83 -0.40 -5.01
N ILE A 58 -38.56 -1.06 -4.12
CA ILE A 58 -39.96 -1.44 -4.38
C ILE A 58 -40.82 -0.20 -4.66
N PHE A 59 -40.70 0.86 -3.84
CA PHE A 59 -41.46 2.09 -4.07
C PHE A 59 -41.11 2.73 -5.41
N ASN A 60 -39.86 2.70 -5.82
CA ASN A 60 -39.43 3.17 -7.12
C ASN A 60 -40.03 2.35 -8.29
N ILE A 61 -40.10 1.03 -8.13
CA ILE A 61 -40.66 0.11 -9.15
C ILE A 61 -42.17 0.26 -9.31
N VAL A 62 -42.90 0.54 -8.24
CA VAL A 62 -44.37 0.69 -8.26
C VAL A 62 -44.78 2.03 -8.91
N GLY A 63 -43.97 3.06 -8.81
CA GLY A 63 -44.24 4.41 -9.31
C GLY A 63 -44.71 4.47 -10.77
N PRO A 64 -44.04 3.83 -11.74
CA PRO A 64 -44.43 3.83 -13.14
C PRO A 64 -45.87 3.29 -13.38
N LYS A 65 -46.28 2.26 -12.65
CA LYS A 65 -47.64 1.69 -12.78
C LYS A 65 -48.71 2.66 -12.28
N ILE A 66 -48.46 3.36 -11.19
CA ILE A 66 -49.37 4.38 -10.67
C ILE A 66 -49.44 5.59 -11.61
N LEU A 67 -48.29 6.04 -12.10
CA LEU A 67 -48.21 7.14 -13.07
C LEU A 67 -48.94 6.77 -14.38
N GLY A 68 -48.89 5.50 -14.82
CA GLY A 68 -49.64 4.98 -15.94
C GLY A 68 -51.16 5.17 -15.80
N LYS A 69 -51.71 4.97 -14.55
CA LYS A 69 -53.13 5.23 -14.32
C LYS A 69 -53.51 6.69 -14.54
N ALA A 70 -52.65 7.65 -14.21
CA ALA A 70 -52.90 9.06 -14.52
C ALA A 70 -53.00 9.30 -16.04
N THR A 71 -52.14 8.63 -16.82
CA THR A 71 -52.19 8.70 -18.30
C THR A 71 -53.46 8.07 -18.87
N THR A 72 -53.90 6.92 -18.31
CA THR A 72 -55.19 6.30 -18.68
C THR A 72 -56.36 7.22 -18.39
N GLU A 73 -56.43 7.82 -17.19
CA GLU A 73 -57.51 8.76 -16.83
C GLU A 73 -57.53 10.00 -17.74
N LEU A 74 -56.37 10.54 -18.06
CA LEU A 74 -56.26 11.64 -19.00
C LEU A 74 -56.76 11.26 -20.39
N PHE A 75 -56.41 10.08 -20.90
CA PHE A 75 -56.82 9.57 -22.19
C PHE A 75 -58.34 9.33 -22.21
N ASN A 76 -58.89 8.66 -21.23
CA ASN A 76 -60.33 8.37 -21.09
C ASN A 76 -61.16 9.67 -21.02
N GLY A 77 -60.69 10.65 -20.22
CA GLY A 77 -61.30 11.96 -20.12
C GLY A 77 -61.29 12.76 -21.44
N LEU A 78 -60.17 12.63 -22.21
CA LEU A 78 -60.07 13.24 -23.54
C LEU A 78 -61.06 12.61 -24.52
N VAL A 79 -61.15 11.28 -24.57
CA VAL A 79 -62.10 10.55 -25.41
C VAL A 79 -63.56 10.90 -25.03
N ALA A 80 -63.88 10.95 -23.72
CA ALA A 80 -65.20 11.36 -23.25
C ALA A 80 -65.52 12.82 -23.66
N LYS A 81 -64.58 13.72 -23.62
CA LYS A 81 -64.74 15.11 -24.05
C LYS A 81 -64.97 15.24 -25.57
N VAL A 82 -64.21 14.47 -26.38
CA VAL A 82 -64.39 14.45 -27.84
C VAL A 82 -65.75 13.86 -28.21
N ASN A 83 -66.19 12.83 -27.52
CA ASN A 83 -67.51 12.18 -27.73
C ASN A 83 -68.67 12.96 -27.12
N GLY A 84 -68.44 14.05 -26.40
CA GLY A 84 -69.48 14.85 -25.75
C GLY A 84 -70.13 14.20 -24.53
N THR A 85 -69.52 13.11 -23.99
CA THR A 85 -70.04 12.30 -22.90
C THR A 85 -69.50 12.65 -21.51
N GLY A 86 -68.48 13.56 -21.43
CA GLY A 86 -67.85 13.93 -20.15
C GLY A 86 -66.72 14.95 -20.31
N SER A 87 -65.97 15.15 -19.21
CA SER A 87 -64.80 16.03 -19.13
C SER A 87 -63.61 15.31 -18.49
N ILE A 88 -62.40 15.88 -18.64
CA ILE A 88 -61.20 15.36 -17.99
C ILE A 88 -61.31 15.60 -16.46
N ASP A 89 -61.13 14.54 -15.69
CA ASP A 89 -61.14 14.61 -14.22
C ASP A 89 -59.73 14.96 -13.71
N PHE A 90 -59.44 16.27 -13.64
CA PHE A 90 -58.18 16.78 -13.14
C PHE A 90 -57.98 16.55 -11.66
N GLU A 91 -59.04 16.41 -10.86
CA GLU A 91 -58.95 16.14 -9.44
C GLU A 91 -58.40 14.74 -9.19
N LYS A 92 -58.97 13.72 -9.86
CA LYS A 92 -58.50 12.34 -9.81
C LYS A 92 -57.04 12.19 -10.28
N ILE A 93 -56.70 12.86 -11.38
CA ILE A 93 -55.34 12.89 -11.88
C ILE A 93 -54.41 13.54 -10.83
N GLY A 94 -54.84 14.64 -10.21
CA GLY A 94 -54.08 15.30 -9.12
C GLY A 94 -53.83 14.38 -7.92
N TYR A 95 -54.81 13.60 -7.49
CA TYR A 95 -54.63 12.60 -6.42
C TYR A 95 -53.62 11.52 -6.82
N ILE A 96 -53.67 10.99 -8.04
CA ILE A 96 -52.72 9.99 -8.51
C ILE A 96 -51.28 10.54 -8.53
N LEU A 97 -51.10 11.78 -9.00
CA LEU A 97 -49.79 12.43 -9.04
C LEU A 97 -49.26 12.70 -7.62
N LEU A 98 -50.09 13.14 -6.67
CA LEU A 98 -49.71 13.33 -5.28
C LEU A 98 -49.28 12.01 -4.61
N TRP A 99 -50.02 10.92 -4.84
CA TRP A 99 -49.60 9.60 -4.36
C TRP A 99 -48.26 9.14 -4.97
N THR A 100 -48.09 9.35 -6.27
CA THR A 100 -46.82 9.03 -6.96
C THR A 100 -45.67 9.85 -6.40
N LEU A 101 -45.86 11.15 -6.14
CA LEU A 101 -44.90 12.03 -5.51
C LEU A 101 -44.52 11.53 -4.09
N GLY A 102 -45.55 11.15 -3.29
CA GLY A 102 -45.36 10.60 -1.95
C GLY A 102 -44.49 9.32 -1.97
N LEU A 103 -44.75 8.41 -2.93
CA LEU A 103 -43.95 7.20 -3.10
C LEU A 103 -42.49 7.48 -3.49
N TYR A 104 -42.26 8.42 -4.40
CA TYR A 104 -40.90 8.79 -4.77
C TYR A 104 -40.15 9.50 -3.63
N LEU A 105 -40.84 10.34 -2.84
CA LEU A 105 -40.24 10.94 -1.66
C LEU A 105 -39.89 9.86 -0.60
N ALA A 106 -40.79 8.90 -0.36
CA ALA A 106 -40.51 7.78 0.54
C ALA A 106 -39.33 6.93 0.05
N SER A 107 -39.28 6.62 -1.27
CA SER A 107 -38.15 5.94 -1.90
C SER A 107 -36.84 6.71 -1.71
N ALA A 108 -36.86 8.02 -1.89
CA ALA A 108 -35.69 8.87 -1.70
C ALA A 108 -35.22 8.86 -0.23
N CYS A 109 -36.15 8.94 0.73
CA CYS A 109 -35.84 8.86 2.16
C CYS A 109 -35.20 7.49 2.52
N PHE A 110 -35.75 6.39 2.03
CA PHE A 110 -35.18 5.08 2.29
C PHE A 110 -33.81 4.90 1.66
N SER A 111 -33.62 5.38 0.43
CA SER A 111 -32.30 5.36 -0.24
C SER A 111 -31.27 6.22 0.49
N PHE A 112 -31.69 7.37 1.03
CA PHE A 112 -30.82 8.21 1.86
C PHE A 112 -30.40 7.49 3.15
N ILE A 113 -31.33 6.91 3.89
CA ILE A 113 -31.05 6.18 5.13
C ILE A 113 -30.12 4.98 4.83
N GLN A 114 -30.42 4.23 3.79
CA GLN A 114 -29.60 3.10 3.34
C GLN A 114 -28.15 3.55 3.02
N GLY A 115 -27.97 4.64 2.26
CA GLY A 115 -26.67 5.20 1.95
C GLY A 115 -25.91 5.67 3.19
N TYR A 116 -26.58 6.36 4.11
CA TYR A 116 -26.01 6.80 5.37
C TYR A 116 -25.51 5.65 6.23
N VAL A 117 -26.34 4.59 6.40
CA VAL A 117 -25.96 3.39 7.16
C VAL A 117 -24.78 2.68 6.51
N MET A 118 -24.80 2.50 5.16
CA MET A 118 -23.74 1.81 4.45
C MET A 118 -22.41 2.57 4.52
N THR A 119 -22.43 3.89 4.37
CA THR A 119 -21.23 4.72 4.52
C THR A 119 -20.66 4.61 5.94
N GLY A 120 -21.52 4.60 6.96
CA GLY A 120 -21.08 4.38 8.34
C GLY A 120 -20.41 3.02 8.54
N ILE A 121 -21.01 1.93 8.01
CA ILE A 121 -20.40 0.58 8.09
C ILE A 121 -19.03 0.58 7.38
N SER A 122 -18.96 1.09 6.15
CA SER A 122 -17.73 1.10 5.36
C SER A 122 -16.61 1.87 6.04
N ASN A 123 -16.90 3.05 6.60
CA ASN A 123 -15.92 3.85 7.33
C ASN A 123 -15.44 3.16 8.62
N ASP A 124 -16.36 2.55 9.39
CA ASP A 124 -16.01 1.81 10.60
C ASP A 124 -15.11 0.60 10.29
N VAL A 125 -15.41 -0.15 9.22
CA VAL A 125 -14.58 -1.28 8.76
C VAL A 125 -13.19 -0.80 8.36
N THR A 126 -13.11 0.25 7.55
CA THR A 126 -11.84 0.82 7.08
C THR A 126 -10.99 1.36 8.23
N TYR A 127 -11.60 2.10 9.16
CA TYR A 127 -10.92 2.60 10.34
C TYR A 127 -10.30 1.45 11.16
N ASN A 128 -11.08 0.39 11.40
CA ASN A 128 -10.58 -0.74 12.18
C ASN A 128 -9.50 -1.53 11.43
N LEU A 129 -9.61 -1.73 10.11
CA LEU A 129 -8.57 -2.36 9.32
C LEU A 129 -7.27 -1.57 9.39
N ARG A 130 -7.30 -0.24 9.20
CA ARG A 130 -6.10 0.60 9.32
C ARG A 130 -5.50 0.55 10.72
N LYS A 131 -6.34 0.52 11.77
CA LYS A 131 -5.89 0.38 13.15
C LYS A 131 -5.21 -0.97 13.39
N ASP A 132 -5.78 -2.07 12.88
CA ASP A 132 -5.22 -3.41 13.05
C ASP A 132 -3.91 -3.54 12.25
N ILE A 133 -3.86 -3.00 11.01
CA ILE A 133 -2.63 -2.93 10.21
C ILE A 133 -1.56 -2.11 10.93
N SER A 134 -1.89 -0.92 11.45
CA SER A 134 -0.93 -0.06 12.17
C SER A 134 -0.33 -0.75 13.40
N LYS A 135 -1.14 -1.48 14.16
CA LYS A 135 -0.65 -2.29 15.29
C LYS A 135 0.24 -3.44 14.83
N LYS A 136 -0.11 -4.06 13.70
CA LYS A 136 0.68 -5.15 13.14
C LYS A 136 2.05 -4.69 12.69
N PHE A 137 2.14 -3.47 12.12
CA PHE A 137 3.42 -2.87 11.70
C PHE A 137 4.48 -2.89 12.79
N SER A 138 4.14 -2.52 14.02
CA SER A 138 5.11 -2.47 15.12
C SER A 138 5.49 -3.84 15.70
N ARG A 139 4.92 -4.93 15.19
CA ARG A 139 5.09 -6.29 15.73
C ARG A 139 5.67 -7.28 14.73
N LEU A 140 5.84 -6.86 13.49
CA LEU A 140 6.39 -7.73 12.45
C LEU A 140 7.91 -7.81 12.54
N PRO A 141 8.50 -9.00 12.26
CA PRO A 141 9.94 -9.20 12.28
C PRO A 141 10.64 -8.41 11.16
N MET A 142 11.90 -8.05 11.40
CA MET A 142 12.71 -7.28 10.46
C MET A 142 12.82 -7.94 9.07
N ASN A 143 12.84 -9.27 9.02
CA ASN A 143 12.84 -10.04 7.78
C ASN A 143 11.65 -9.71 6.86
N TYR A 144 10.49 -9.39 7.42
CA TYR A 144 9.32 -8.98 6.65
C TYR A 144 9.60 -7.71 5.85
N TYR A 145 10.24 -6.72 6.48
CA TYR A 145 10.56 -5.42 5.87
C TYR A 145 11.71 -5.51 4.87
N GLU A 146 12.72 -6.32 5.14
CA GLU A 146 13.88 -6.48 4.25
C GLU A 146 13.57 -7.33 3.00
N SER A 147 12.57 -8.21 3.07
CA SER A 147 12.17 -9.04 1.94
C SER A 147 11.19 -8.37 0.97
N ARG A 148 10.63 -7.22 1.32
CA ARG A 148 9.60 -6.51 0.54
C ARG A 148 9.99 -5.05 0.31
N THR A 149 9.41 -4.43 -0.71
CA THR A 149 9.63 -2.99 -0.94
C THR A 149 8.72 -2.14 -0.07
N ASN A 150 9.21 -0.97 0.36
CA ASN A 150 8.41 -0.01 1.13
C ASN A 150 7.10 0.36 0.42
N GLY A 151 7.13 0.50 -0.92
CA GLY A 151 5.95 0.81 -1.73
C GLY A 151 4.89 -0.31 -1.69
N GLU A 152 5.31 -1.59 -1.68
CA GLU A 152 4.39 -2.72 -1.55
C GLU A 152 3.69 -2.71 -0.20
N ILE A 153 4.45 -2.49 0.86
CA ILE A 153 3.92 -2.46 2.24
C ILE A 153 2.94 -1.29 2.41
N LEU A 154 3.33 -0.08 1.99
CA LEU A 154 2.46 1.12 2.07
C LEU A 154 1.18 0.96 1.25
N SER A 155 1.26 0.33 0.07
CA SER A 155 0.08 0.08 -0.77
C SER A 155 -0.99 -0.75 -0.08
N ARG A 156 -0.62 -1.67 0.81
CA ARG A 156 -1.58 -2.47 1.60
C ARG A 156 -2.38 -1.63 2.59
N VAL A 157 -1.72 -0.63 3.21
CA VAL A 157 -2.37 0.27 4.20
C VAL A 157 -3.28 1.30 3.54
N THR A 158 -2.85 1.80 2.38
CA THR A 158 -3.54 2.89 1.66
C THR A 158 -4.45 2.32 0.59
N ASN A 159 -3.89 1.89 -0.54
CA ASN A 159 -4.64 1.55 -1.76
C ASN A 159 -5.56 0.35 -1.58
N ASP A 160 -5.12 -0.71 -0.89
CA ASP A 160 -5.94 -1.91 -0.71
C ASP A 160 -7.11 -1.64 0.24
N VAL A 161 -6.89 -0.91 1.33
CA VAL A 161 -7.97 -0.53 2.25
C VAL A 161 -8.95 0.44 1.60
N ASP A 162 -8.48 1.40 0.78
CA ASP A 162 -9.36 2.30 0.01
C ASP A 162 -10.17 1.56 -1.05
N THR A 163 -9.57 0.56 -1.70
CA THR A 163 -10.27 -0.32 -2.65
C THR A 163 -11.39 -1.09 -1.95
N LEU A 164 -11.14 -1.59 -0.74
CA LEU A 164 -12.17 -2.24 0.08
C LEU A 164 -13.29 -1.26 0.45
N GLN A 165 -12.95 -0.04 0.86
CA GLN A 165 -13.93 1.01 1.20
C GLN A 165 -14.85 1.34 0.02
N MET A 166 -14.28 1.62 -1.15
CA MET A 166 -15.04 1.93 -2.36
C MET A 166 -15.93 0.75 -2.77
N SER A 167 -15.36 -0.45 -2.75
CA SER A 167 -16.09 -1.66 -3.11
C SER A 167 -17.25 -1.95 -2.15
N LEU A 168 -17.05 -1.84 -0.85
CA LEU A 168 -18.12 -2.04 0.13
C LEU A 168 -19.26 -1.05 -0.09
N ASN A 169 -18.97 0.23 -0.26
CA ASN A 169 -19.99 1.26 -0.49
C ASN A 169 -20.79 1.04 -1.76
N GLN A 170 -20.10 0.75 -2.87
CA GLN A 170 -20.76 0.66 -4.18
C GLN A 170 -21.30 -0.73 -4.47
N SER A 171 -20.50 -1.79 -4.26
CA SER A 171 -20.85 -3.12 -4.74
C SER A 171 -22.04 -3.73 -4.00
N ILE A 172 -22.05 -3.65 -2.67
CA ILE A 172 -23.12 -4.28 -1.87
C ILE A 172 -24.45 -3.59 -2.14
N THR A 173 -24.45 -2.26 -2.05
CA THR A 173 -25.64 -1.45 -2.33
C THR A 173 -26.17 -1.70 -3.73
N GLN A 174 -25.31 -1.61 -4.75
CA GLN A 174 -25.69 -1.74 -6.14
C GLN A 174 -26.15 -3.16 -6.49
N LEU A 175 -25.55 -4.19 -5.90
CA LEU A 175 -25.99 -5.57 -6.08
C LEU A 175 -27.41 -5.78 -5.56
N ILE A 176 -27.70 -5.33 -4.33
CA ILE A 176 -29.01 -5.47 -3.71
C ILE A 176 -30.08 -4.74 -4.50
N THR A 177 -29.84 -3.46 -4.82
CA THR A 177 -30.80 -2.65 -5.59
C THR A 177 -31.01 -3.19 -6.99
N SER A 178 -29.94 -3.63 -7.70
CA SER A 178 -30.04 -4.19 -9.05
C SER A 178 -30.82 -5.51 -9.07
N VAL A 179 -30.54 -6.42 -8.14
CA VAL A 179 -31.28 -7.70 -8.05
C VAL A 179 -32.74 -7.45 -7.70
N THR A 180 -33.01 -6.57 -6.73
CA THR A 180 -34.38 -6.21 -6.34
C THR A 180 -35.13 -5.56 -7.50
N THR A 181 -34.47 -4.66 -8.24
CA THR A 181 -35.04 -4.00 -9.43
C THR A 181 -35.37 -5.02 -10.53
N LEU A 182 -34.42 -5.92 -10.87
CA LEU A 182 -34.65 -6.95 -11.89
C LEU A 182 -35.87 -7.83 -11.56
N ILE A 183 -35.92 -8.36 -10.33
CA ILE A 183 -37.05 -9.21 -9.90
C ILE A 183 -38.34 -8.41 -9.88
N GLY A 184 -38.32 -7.22 -9.27
CA GLY A 184 -39.54 -6.42 -9.12
C GLY A 184 -40.08 -5.90 -10.46
N VAL A 185 -39.22 -5.40 -11.35
CA VAL A 185 -39.62 -4.97 -12.71
C VAL A 185 -40.15 -6.15 -13.51
N PHE A 186 -39.51 -7.32 -13.45
CA PHE A 186 -40.00 -8.52 -14.11
C PHE A 186 -41.40 -8.92 -13.66
N VAL A 187 -41.65 -8.93 -12.34
CA VAL A 187 -42.95 -9.20 -11.76
C VAL A 187 -43.99 -8.16 -12.22
N MET A 188 -43.64 -6.88 -12.23
CA MET A 188 -44.54 -5.82 -12.67
C MET A 188 -44.87 -5.92 -14.17
N MET A 189 -43.90 -6.24 -15.03
CA MET A 189 -44.12 -6.48 -16.46
C MET A 189 -45.10 -7.66 -16.69
N LEU A 190 -44.88 -8.78 -15.98
CA LEU A 190 -45.79 -9.93 -16.02
C LEU A 190 -47.20 -9.57 -15.56
N SER A 191 -47.34 -8.68 -14.57
CA SER A 191 -48.66 -8.23 -14.05
C SER A 191 -49.43 -7.36 -15.05
N ILE A 192 -48.78 -6.80 -16.07
CA ILE A 192 -49.43 -6.03 -17.14
C ILE A 192 -49.81 -6.96 -18.30
N ASN A 193 -48.81 -7.60 -18.93
CA ASN A 193 -49.08 -8.51 -20.05
C ASN A 193 -47.91 -9.48 -20.26
N VAL A 194 -48.21 -10.80 -20.25
CA VAL A 194 -47.22 -11.86 -20.40
C VAL A 194 -46.56 -11.84 -21.79
N TRP A 195 -47.32 -11.60 -22.85
CA TRP A 195 -46.79 -11.60 -24.23
C TRP A 195 -45.87 -10.43 -24.50
N MET A 196 -46.20 -9.24 -23.99
CA MET A 196 -45.32 -8.09 -24.05
C MET A 196 -44.03 -8.31 -23.26
N THR A 197 -44.14 -9.00 -22.11
CA THR A 197 -42.97 -9.35 -21.30
C THR A 197 -42.03 -10.32 -22.05
N LEU A 198 -42.58 -11.36 -22.68
CA LEU A 198 -41.81 -12.30 -23.48
C LEU A 198 -41.13 -11.60 -24.68
N ALA A 199 -41.84 -10.69 -25.35
CA ALA A 199 -41.24 -9.89 -26.41
C ALA A 199 -40.11 -8.98 -25.92
N ALA A 200 -40.26 -8.34 -24.77
CA ALA A 200 -39.22 -7.55 -24.14
C ALA A 200 -37.99 -8.37 -23.73
N LEU A 201 -38.20 -9.61 -23.26
CA LEU A 201 -37.12 -10.51 -22.91
C LEU A 201 -36.25 -10.90 -24.12
N LEU A 202 -36.75 -10.85 -25.37
CA LEU A 202 -35.95 -11.09 -26.58
C LEU A 202 -34.82 -10.04 -26.77
N ILE A 203 -34.96 -8.86 -26.16
CA ILE A 203 -33.92 -7.83 -26.16
C ILE A 203 -32.65 -8.32 -25.47
N LEU A 204 -32.78 -9.16 -24.43
CA LEU A 204 -31.63 -9.65 -23.65
C LEU A 204 -30.66 -10.51 -24.46
N PRO A 205 -31.07 -11.60 -25.10
CA PRO A 205 -30.15 -12.41 -25.88
C PRO A 205 -29.55 -11.61 -27.05
N MET A 206 -30.34 -10.70 -27.68
CA MET A 206 -29.81 -9.82 -28.71
C MET A 206 -28.73 -8.88 -28.18
N SER A 207 -28.96 -8.27 -27.01
CA SER A 207 -27.96 -7.44 -26.34
C SER A 207 -26.71 -8.24 -25.97
N MET A 208 -26.87 -9.44 -25.43
CA MET A 208 -25.75 -10.31 -25.05
C MET A 208 -24.90 -10.74 -26.26
N LEU A 209 -25.52 -11.05 -27.39
CA LEU A 209 -24.80 -11.38 -28.64
C LEU A 209 -23.95 -10.20 -29.11
N ILE A 210 -24.51 -8.99 -29.10
CA ILE A 210 -23.80 -7.77 -29.51
C ILE A 210 -22.68 -7.45 -28.53
N ILE A 211 -22.93 -7.51 -27.22
CA ILE A 211 -21.89 -7.29 -26.20
C ILE A 211 -20.73 -8.27 -26.41
N ASN A 212 -21.02 -9.57 -26.55
CA ASN A 212 -19.99 -10.58 -26.78
C ASN A 212 -19.19 -10.34 -28.06
N PHE A 213 -19.86 -9.94 -29.13
CA PHE A 213 -19.19 -9.62 -30.40
C PHE A 213 -18.24 -8.44 -30.25
N VAL A 214 -18.69 -7.34 -29.65
CA VAL A 214 -17.87 -6.14 -29.43
C VAL A 214 -16.73 -6.43 -28.47
N MET A 215 -16.99 -7.10 -27.33
CA MET A 215 -15.97 -7.45 -26.33
C MET A 215 -14.87 -8.31 -26.94
N LYS A 216 -15.22 -9.36 -27.69
CA LYS A 216 -14.24 -10.25 -28.33
C LYS A 216 -13.31 -9.48 -29.28
N HIS A 217 -13.81 -8.47 -29.98
CA HIS A 217 -13.00 -7.67 -30.90
C HIS A 217 -12.22 -6.55 -30.19
N SER A 218 -12.78 -5.96 -29.14
CA SER A 218 -12.15 -4.89 -28.36
C SER A 218 -11.00 -5.39 -27.48
N GLN A 219 -11.12 -6.59 -26.90
CA GLN A 219 -10.22 -7.09 -25.85
C GLN A 219 -8.75 -7.13 -26.28
N LYS A 220 -8.46 -7.54 -27.52
CA LYS A 220 -7.08 -7.58 -28.03
C LYS A 220 -6.45 -6.20 -28.11
N TYR A 221 -7.24 -5.18 -28.52
CA TYR A 221 -6.74 -3.81 -28.62
C TYR A 221 -6.59 -3.17 -27.23
N PHE A 222 -7.48 -3.49 -26.31
CA PHE A 222 -7.37 -3.05 -24.92
C PHE A 222 -6.10 -3.62 -24.24
N GLN A 223 -5.82 -4.92 -24.44
CA GLN A 223 -4.59 -5.54 -23.93
C GLN A 223 -3.33 -4.92 -24.56
N ALA A 224 -3.36 -4.68 -25.88
CA ALA A 224 -2.26 -4.01 -26.58
C ALA A 224 -2.07 -2.57 -26.07
N GLN A 225 -3.14 -1.82 -25.87
CA GLN A 225 -3.11 -0.47 -25.31
C GLN A 225 -2.46 -0.46 -23.91
N GLN A 226 -2.85 -1.39 -23.03
CA GLN A 226 -2.25 -1.49 -21.68
C GLN A 226 -0.77 -1.86 -21.74
N LYS A 227 -0.39 -2.77 -22.66
CA LYS A 227 1.01 -3.14 -22.86
C LYS A 227 1.85 -1.94 -23.32
N TYR A 228 1.42 -1.26 -24.39
CA TYR A 228 2.18 -0.13 -24.94
C TYR A 228 2.16 1.09 -23.99
N LEU A 229 1.10 1.30 -23.23
CA LEU A 229 1.08 2.31 -22.18
C LEU A 229 2.13 2.02 -21.10
N GLY A 230 2.28 0.74 -20.73
CA GLY A 230 3.34 0.32 -19.80
C GLY A 230 4.76 0.52 -20.37
N GLU A 231 4.97 0.25 -21.68
CA GLU A 231 6.24 0.47 -22.37
C GLU A 231 6.58 1.96 -22.43
N VAL A 232 5.63 2.82 -22.80
CA VAL A 232 5.80 4.28 -22.84
C VAL A 232 6.08 4.85 -21.45
N ASN A 233 5.35 4.43 -20.42
CA ASN A 233 5.60 4.89 -19.05
C ASN A 233 6.97 4.44 -18.55
N GLY A 234 7.37 3.19 -18.81
CA GLY A 234 8.71 2.69 -18.45
C GLY A 234 9.83 3.49 -19.12
N GLN A 235 9.66 3.84 -20.40
CA GLN A 235 10.62 4.67 -21.14
C GLN A 235 10.69 6.10 -20.57
N ILE A 236 9.54 6.69 -20.20
CA ILE A 236 9.51 8.01 -19.55
C ILE A 236 10.27 7.97 -18.22
N GLU A 237 10.01 6.97 -17.37
CA GLU A 237 10.67 6.80 -16.08
C GLU A 237 12.17 6.63 -16.23
N GLU A 238 12.61 5.78 -17.18
CA GLU A 238 14.03 5.55 -17.47
C GLU A 238 14.73 6.82 -17.96
N ASN A 239 14.14 7.50 -18.96
CA ASN A 239 14.75 8.71 -19.52
C ASN A 239 14.70 9.90 -18.56
N TYR A 240 13.67 10.02 -17.72
CA TYR A 240 13.60 11.05 -16.70
C TYR A 240 14.62 10.79 -15.59
N GLY A 241 14.73 9.55 -15.10
CA GLY A 241 15.75 9.17 -14.12
C GLY A 241 17.19 9.30 -14.65
N GLY A 242 17.39 8.99 -15.95
CA GLY A 242 18.66 9.09 -16.65
C GLY A 242 18.90 10.43 -17.37
N HIS A 243 18.10 11.49 -17.12
CA HIS A 243 18.11 12.71 -17.91
C HIS A 243 19.50 13.37 -18.02
N ASN A 244 20.27 13.39 -16.94
CA ASN A 244 21.64 13.93 -16.95
C ASN A 244 22.56 13.14 -17.90
N VAL A 245 22.38 11.82 -17.98
CA VAL A 245 23.14 10.95 -18.89
C VAL A 245 22.76 11.26 -20.34
N VAL A 246 21.47 11.33 -20.64
CA VAL A 246 20.96 11.71 -21.97
C VAL A 246 21.56 13.03 -22.42
N LYS A 247 21.57 14.03 -21.54
CA LYS A 247 22.14 15.37 -21.80
C LYS A 247 23.65 15.35 -22.06
N VAL A 248 24.41 14.68 -21.20
CA VAL A 248 25.87 14.61 -21.32
C VAL A 248 26.34 13.93 -22.61
N PHE A 249 25.58 12.92 -23.05
CA PHE A 249 25.89 12.15 -24.26
C PHE A 249 25.19 12.69 -25.54
N ASN A 250 24.44 13.81 -25.47
CA ASN A 250 23.68 14.43 -26.57
C ASN A 250 22.78 13.41 -27.30
N LYS A 251 21.96 12.65 -26.52
CA LYS A 251 21.11 11.57 -27.03
C LYS A 251 19.61 11.93 -27.05
N GLU A 252 19.27 13.22 -26.97
CA GLU A 252 17.87 13.69 -26.92
C GLU A 252 17.08 13.28 -28.16
N GLU A 253 17.68 13.42 -29.36
CA GLU A 253 17.00 13.09 -30.61
C GLU A 253 16.71 11.57 -30.71
N ASP A 254 17.68 10.73 -30.29
CA ASP A 254 17.52 9.28 -30.28
C ASP A 254 16.39 8.86 -29.33
N VAL A 255 16.33 9.46 -28.13
CA VAL A 255 15.30 9.20 -27.11
C VAL A 255 13.93 9.62 -27.61
N VAL A 256 13.81 10.79 -28.26
CA VAL A 256 12.52 11.27 -28.84
C VAL A 256 12.07 10.36 -29.97
N ALA A 257 12.99 9.91 -30.84
CA ALA A 257 12.65 9.00 -31.94
C ALA A 257 12.15 7.63 -31.44
N GLU A 258 12.75 7.11 -30.39
CA GLU A 258 12.31 5.85 -29.77
C GLU A 258 10.96 6.02 -29.09
N PHE A 259 10.75 7.10 -28.34
CA PHE A 259 9.47 7.45 -27.73
C PHE A 259 8.37 7.56 -28.78
N GLU A 260 8.58 8.23 -29.89
CA GLU A 260 7.58 8.41 -30.94
C GLU A 260 7.17 7.06 -31.55
N LYS A 261 8.12 6.13 -31.73
CA LYS A 261 7.82 4.78 -32.22
C LYS A 261 6.88 4.01 -31.29
N ASP A 262 7.09 4.10 -29.98
CA ASP A 262 6.24 3.39 -29.01
C ASP A 262 4.93 4.13 -28.77
N ASN A 263 4.94 5.47 -28.79
CA ASN A 263 3.75 6.31 -28.76
C ASN A 263 2.83 6.05 -29.97
N GLN A 264 3.39 5.84 -31.16
CA GLN A 264 2.61 5.48 -32.36
C GLN A 264 1.89 4.13 -32.19
N LYS A 265 2.56 3.11 -31.63
CA LYS A 265 1.92 1.81 -31.33
C LYS A 265 0.79 1.96 -30.29
N LEU A 266 1.04 2.79 -29.27
CA LEU A 266 0.03 3.13 -28.26
C LEU A 266 -1.17 3.82 -28.90
N TYR A 267 -0.94 4.83 -29.76
CA TYR A 267 -1.98 5.54 -30.50
C TYR A 267 -2.87 4.59 -31.31
N GLU A 268 -2.29 3.72 -32.14
CA GLU A 268 -3.05 2.78 -32.96
C GLU A 268 -3.89 1.80 -32.12
N SER A 269 -3.33 1.32 -31.01
CA SER A 269 -4.02 0.40 -30.11
C SER A 269 -5.13 1.11 -29.33
N ALA A 270 -4.84 2.31 -28.81
CA ALA A 270 -5.77 3.12 -28.06
C ALA A 270 -6.95 3.58 -28.92
N TRP A 271 -6.69 4.06 -30.15
CA TRP A 271 -7.76 4.48 -31.07
C TRP A 271 -8.75 3.34 -31.32
N LYS A 272 -8.24 2.14 -31.66
CA LYS A 272 -9.10 0.96 -31.93
C LYS A 272 -9.84 0.50 -30.66
N SER A 273 -9.17 0.50 -29.53
CA SER A 273 -9.76 0.16 -28.23
C SER A 273 -10.91 1.11 -27.88
N GLN A 274 -10.68 2.42 -28.00
CA GLN A 274 -11.68 3.46 -27.71
C GLN A 274 -12.84 3.43 -28.70
N PHE A 275 -12.58 3.19 -30.00
CA PHE A 275 -13.62 3.05 -31.02
C PHE A 275 -14.60 1.92 -30.69
N PHE A 276 -14.06 0.70 -30.42
CA PHE A 276 -14.91 -0.44 -30.08
C PHE A 276 -15.63 -0.26 -28.74
N SER A 277 -14.98 0.32 -27.76
CA SER A 277 -15.61 0.63 -26.47
C SER A 277 -16.68 1.72 -26.61
N GLY A 278 -16.41 2.76 -27.40
CA GLY A 278 -17.31 3.89 -27.60
C GLY A 278 -18.57 3.54 -28.41
N ILE A 279 -18.49 2.61 -29.37
CA ILE A 279 -19.65 2.18 -30.16
C ILE A 279 -20.64 1.33 -29.34
N MET A 280 -20.23 0.79 -28.19
CA MET A 280 -21.06 -0.04 -27.33
C MET A 280 -22.34 0.69 -26.91
N MET A 281 -22.22 1.93 -26.40
CA MET A 281 -23.37 2.70 -25.93
C MET A 281 -24.38 3.04 -27.03
N PRO A 282 -24.00 3.58 -28.20
CA PRO A 282 -24.92 3.81 -29.32
C PRO A 282 -25.64 2.55 -29.79
N VAL A 283 -24.93 1.42 -29.90
CA VAL A 283 -25.52 0.15 -30.32
C VAL A 283 -26.51 -0.39 -29.28
N MET A 284 -26.16 -0.32 -27.99
CA MET A 284 -27.08 -0.72 -26.93
C MET A 284 -28.33 0.18 -26.90
N GLN A 285 -28.17 1.48 -27.15
CA GLN A 285 -29.28 2.41 -27.24
C GLN A 285 -30.18 2.11 -28.45
N PHE A 286 -29.59 1.75 -29.58
CA PHE A 286 -30.35 1.31 -30.76
C PHE A 286 -31.18 0.05 -30.47
N VAL A 287 -30.59 -0.94 -29.81
CA VAL A 287 -31.31 -2.17 -29.38
C VAL A 287 -32.45 -1.84 -28.40
N GLY A 288 -32.20 -0.92 -27.46
CA GLY A 288 -33.25 -0.42 -26.55
C GLY A 288 -34.40 0.25 -27.31
N ASN A 289 -34.08 1.08 -28.31
CA ASN A 289 -35.10 1.74 -29.13
C ASN A 289 -35.91 0.74 -29.98
N LEU A 290 -35.30 -0.34 -30.48
CA LEU A 290 -36.06 -1.42 -31.13
C LEU A 290 -37.06 -2.06 -30.17
N GLY A 291 -36.67 -2.21 -28.90
CA GLY A 291 -37.58 -2.66 -27.83
C GLY A 291 -38.76 -1.70 -27.63
N TYR A 292 -38.52 -0.39 -27.64
CA TYR A 292 -39.62 0.60 -27.58
C TYR A 292 -40.59 0.47 -28.78
N VAL A 293 -40.06 0.33 -30.00
CA VAL A 293 -40.91 0.15 -31.19
C VAL A 293 -41.75 -1.12 -31.04
N MET A 294 -41.15 -2.23 -30.61
CA MET A 294 -41.86 -3.49 -30.42
C MET A 294 -42.99 -3.37 -29.38
N VAL A 295 -42.68 -2.74 -28.24
CA VAL A 295 -43.67 -2.52 -27.15
C VAL A 295 -44.77 -1.56 -27.60
N ALA A 296 -44.46 -0.51 -28.41
CA ALA A 296 -45.45 0.39 -28.96
C ALA A 296 -46.44 -0.35 -29.88
N LEU A 297 -45.92 -1.19 -30.80
CA LEU A 297 -46.75 -1.98 -31.70
C LEU A 297 -47.63 -3.01 -30.97
N LEU A 298 -47.02 -3.81 -30.10
CA LEU A 298 -47.75 -4.81 -29.32
C LEU A 298 -48.72 -4.17 -28.33
N GLY A 299 -48.26 -3.12 -27.63
CA GLY A 299 -49.09 -2.36 -26.68
C GLY A 299 -50.31 -1.73 -27.36
N GLY A 300 -50.12 -1.08 -28.52
CA GLY A 300 -51.22 -0.54 -29.32
C GLY A 300 -52.22 -1.64 -29.76
N TRP A 301 -51.70 -2.79 -30.22
CA TRP A 301 -52.54 -3.95 -30.57
C TRP A 301 -53.37 -4.48 -29.38
N PHE A 302 -52.74 -4.66 -28.20
CA PHE A 302 -53.45 -5.15 -27.01
C PHE A 302 -54.40 -4.10 -26.44
N THR A 303 -54.12 -2.82 -26.55
CA THR A 303 -55.03 -1.72 -26.17
C THR A 303 -56.27 -1.70 -27.04
N ILE A 304 -56.13 -1.84 -28.38
CA ILE A 304 -57.27 -1.94 -29.31
C ILE A 304 -58.15 -3.16 -28.98
N LYS A 305 -57.54 -4.29 -28.53
CA LYS A 305 -58.27 -5.47 -28.07
C LYS A 305 -58.86 -5.31 -26.67
N GLY A 306 -58.63 -4.22 -25.97
CA GLY A 306 -59.12 -4.01 -24.59
C GLY A 306 -58.41 -4.84 -23.52
N SER A 307 -57.24 -5.44 -23.83
CA SER A 307 -56.52 -6.30 -22.90
C SER A 307 -55.60 -5.53 -21.93
N ILE A 308 -55.22 -4.31 -22.30
CA ILE A 308 -54.40 -3.38 -21.49
C ILE A 308 -54.87 -1.95 -21.70
N GLU A 309 -54.51 -1.05 -20.80
CA GLU A 309 -54.83 0.36 -20.87
C GLU A 309 -53.66 1.17 -21.52
N VAL A 310 -53.98 2.39 -22.02
CA VAL A 310 -52.94 3.26 -22.62
C VAL A 310 -51.81 3.57 -21.65
N GLY A 311 -52.11 3.78 -20.38
CA GLY A 311 -51.14 4.02 -19.33
C GLY A 311 -50.20 2.82 -19.05
N ASP A 312 -50.65 1.60 -19.38
CA ASP A 312 -49.81 0.40 -19.24
C ASP A 312 -48.67 0.40 -20.27
N ILE A 313 -48.90 0.94 -21.48
CA ILE A 313 -47.85 1.09 -22.48
C ILE A 313 -46.75 2.02 -21.93
N GLN A 314 -47.14 3.16 -21.35
CA GLN A 314 -46.20 4.09 -20.73
C GLN A 314 -45.42 3.45 -19.59
N SER A 315 -46.09 2.69 -18.70
CA SER A 315 -45.45 1.97 -17.62
C SER A 315 -44.44 0.94 -18.14
N PHE A 316 -44.82 0.23 -19.23
CA PHE A 316 -44.00 -0.80 -19.85
C PHE A 316 -42.70 -0.21 -20.46
N PHE A 317 -42.78 0.97 -21.08
CA PHE A 317 -41.59 1.69 -21.57
C PHE A 317 -40.59 1.98 -20.43
N GLN A 318 -41.08 2.43 -19.28
CA GLN A 318 -40.21 2.67 -18.15
C GLN A 318 -39.63 1.36 -17.59
N TYR A 319 -40.42 0.28 -17.55
CA TYR A 319 -39.95 -1.02 -17.08
C TYR A 319 -38.87 -1.61 -18.00
N ILE A 320 -38.96 -1.50 -19.30
CA ILE A 320 -37.88 -1.93 -20.22
C ILE A 320 -36.58 -1.19 -19.91
N ARG A 321 -36.64 0.11 -19.72
CA ARG A 321 -35.48 0.93 -19.37
C ARG A 321 -34.90 0.50 -18.03
N ASN A 322 -35.74 0.34 -17.02
CA ASN A 322 -35.34 -0.08 -15.68
C ASN A 322 -34.90 -1.56 -15.60
N PHE A 323 -35.14 -2.36 -16.64
CA PHE A 323 -34.71 -3.76 -16.72
C PHE A 323 -33.29 -3.89 -17.29
N THR A 324 -32.90 -3.05 -18.24
CA THR A 324 -31.61 -3.15 -18.93
C THR A 324 -30.45 -2.58 -18.07
N GLN A 325 -30.71 -1.51 -17.34
CA GLN A 325 -29.69 -0.82 -16.54
C GLN A 325 -29.08 -1.69 -15.41
N PRO A 326 -29.86 -2.43 -14.60
CA PRO A 326 -29.31 -3.29 -13.56
C PRO A 326 -28.39 -4.39 -14.07
N ILE A 327 -28.62 -4.90 -15.27
CA ILE A 327 -27.77 -5.94 -15.88
C ILE A 327 -26.35 -5.40 -16.11
N GLN A 328 -26.23 -4.19 -16.63
CA GLN A 328 -24.95 -3.51 -16.81
C GLN A 328 -24.27 -3.24 -15.45
N GLN A 329 -25.05 -2.82 -14.47
CA GLN A 329 -24.56 -2.57 -13.11
C GLN A 329 -24.02 -3.84 -12.44
N ILE A 330 -24.69 -4.98 -12.55
CA ILE A 330 -24.21 -6.26 -12.01
C ILE A 330 -22.89 -6.66 -12.66
N ALA A 331 -22.73 -6.44 -13.96
CA ALA A 331 -21.47 -6.72 -14.65
C ALA A 331 -20.31 -5.84 -14.11
N GLN A 332 -20.54 -4.55 -13.84
CA GLN A 332 -19.56 -3.65 -13.24
C GLN A 332 -19.22 -4.05 -11.81
N VAL A 333 -20.23 -4.40 -11.00
CA VAL A 333 -20.06 -4.88 -9.62
C VAL A 333 -19.20 -6.13 -9.56
N THR A 334 -19.32 -7.04 -10.53
CA THR A 334 -18.51 -8.27 -10.58
C THR A 334 -17.01 -7.94 -10.65
N ASN A 335 -16.62 -6.97 -11.48
CA ASN A 335 -15.22 -6.54 -11.58
C ASN A 335 -14.74 -5.87 -10.27
N LEU A 336 -15.57 -5.02 -9.68
CA LEU A 336 -15.25 -4.35 -8.42
C LEU A 336 -15.12 -5.34 -7.26
N LEU A 337 -15.96 -6.38 -7.22
CA LEU A 337 -15.85 -7.46 -6.23
C LEU A 337 -14.57 -8.30 -6.43
N GLN A 338 -14.12 -8.52 -7.66
CA GLN A 338 -12.84 -9.20 -7.91
C GLN A 338 -11.66 -8.38 -7.39
N SER A 339 -11.64 -7.06 -7.65
CA SER A 339 -10.60 -6.17 -7.10
C SER A 339 -10.64 -6.11 -5.57
N SER A 340 -11.85 -6.07 -5.00
CA SER A 340 -12.05 -6.12 -3.55
C SER A 340 -11.55 -7.42 -2.93
N ALA A 341 -11.79 -8.56 -3.57
CA ALA A 341 -11.31 -9.85 -3.08
C ALA A 341 -9.77 -9.91 -3.12
N ALA A 342 -9.13 -9.41 -4.17
CA ALA A 342 -7.67 -9.34 -4.25
C ALA A 342 -7.08 -8.40 -3.18
N ALA A 343 -7.67 -7.22 -2.96
CA ALA A 343 -7.27 -6.31 -1.91
C ALA A 343 -7.47 -6.93 -0.50
N SER A 344 -8.61 -7.60 -0.29
CA SER A 344 -8.90 -8.33 0.95
C SER A 344 -7.88 -9.45 1.23
N GLU A 345 -7.53 -10.23 0.21
CA GLU A 345 -6.52 -11.29 0.32
C GLU A 345 -5.18 -10.71 0.79
N ARG A 346 -4.67 -9.64 0.17
CA ARG A 346 -3.40 -9.00 0.54
C ARG A 346 -3.44 -8.36 1.94
N VAL A 347 -4.54 -7.70 2.31
CA VAL A 347 -4.70 -7.11 3.65
C VAL A 347 -4.72 -8.19 4.72
N PHE A 348 -5.48 -9.27 4.51
CA PHE A 348 -5.53 -10.34 5.50
C PHE A 348 -4.28 -11.22 5.52
N GLU A 349 -3.59 -11.41 4.40
CA GLU A 349 -2.27 -12.03 4.35
C GLU A 349 -1.27 -11.25 5.23
N PHE A 350 -1.29 -9.91 5.14
CA PHE A 350 -0.49 -9.06 6.01
C PHE A 350 -0.87 -9.20 7.50
N LEU A 351 -2.15 -9.23 7.82
CA LEU A 351 -2.61 -9.37 9.21
C LEU A 351 -2.32 -10.74 9.82
N ASP A 352 -2.13 -11.78 8.98
CA ASP A 352 -1.83 -13.14 9.39
C ASP A 352 -0.33 -13.43 9.52
N GLU A 353 0.55 -12.56 9.03
CA GLU A 353 1.98 -12.74 9.16
C GLU A 353 2.36 -12.99 10.64
N GLU A 354 3.35 -13.82 10.87
CA GLU A 354 3.84 -14.12 12.20
C GLU A 354 4.41 -12.85 12.87
N GLU A 355 4.03 -12.64 14.11
CA GLU A 355 4.54 -11.52 14.92
C GLU A 355 5.80 -11.95 15.66
N GLU A 356 6.69 -11.00 15.94
CA GLU A 356 7.82 -11.24 16.82
C GLU A 356 7.33 -11.53 18.25
N GLU A 357 7.98 -12.47 18.92
CA GLU A 357 7.82 -12.64 20.37
C GLU A 357 8.40 -11.41 21.08
N THR A 358 7.52 -10.54 21.56
CA THR A 358 7.92 -9.29 22.25
C THR A 358 8.06 -9.46 23.75
N THR A 359 7.29 -10.35 24.37
CA THR A 359 7.22 -10.55 25.81
C THR A 359 7.43 -12.02 26.16
N LYS A 360 8.27 -12.28 27.16
CA LYS A 360 8.55 -13.61 27.71
C LYS A 360 8.06 -13.66 29.16
N GLU A 361 7.38 -14.76 29.52
CA GLU A 361 7.05 -15.04 30.92
C GLU A 361 8.34 -15.25 31.70
N ASN A 362 8.79 -14.58 32.64
CA ASN A 362 10.07 -14.63 33.34
C ASN A 362 11.27 -14.06 32.55
N ALA A 363 11.07 -12.95 31.84
CA ALA A 363 12.18 -12.25 31.21
C ALA A 363 13.21 -11.76 32.27
N VAL A 364 14.48 -11.76 31.86
CA VAL A 364 15.58 -11.18 32.68
C VAL A 364 15.45 -9.65 32.61
N SER A 365 15.55 -8.97 33.78
CA SER A 365 15.59 -7.50 33.84
C SER A 365 16.93 -6.97 33.32
N ILE A 366 16.91 -5.84 32.66
CA ILE A 366 18.13 -5.13 32.25
C ILE A 366 18.76 -4.29 33.36
N ASP A 367 18.09 -4.17 34.52
CA ASP A 367 18.56 -3.35 35.63
C ASP A 367 19.88 -3.90 36.21
N GLY A 368 20.89 -3.04 36.30
CA GLY A 368 22.20 -3.38 36.88
C GLY A 368 23.13 -4.10 35.89
N LEU A 369 22.75 -4.33 34.64
CA LEU A 369 23.63 -4.90 33.63
C LEU A 369 24.71 -3.87 33.24
N SER A 370 25.92 -4.38 32.97
CA SER A 370 27.11 -3.56 32.63
C SER A 370 27.30 -3.38 31.14
N GLY A 371 27.05 -4.44 30.36
CA GLY A 371 27.24 -4.44 28.91
C GLY A 371 28.40 -5.32 28.42
N ASN A 372 28.73 -6.39 29.16
CA ASN A 372 29.59 -7.45 28.66
C ASN A 372 28.84 -8.24 27.58
N VAL A 373 29.52 -8.55 26.48
CA VAL A 373 28.91 -9.30 25.36
C VAL A 373 29.76 -10.53 25.05
N GLU A 374 29.11 -11.68 24.91
CA GLU A 374 29.74 -12.93 24.50
C GLU A 374 28.99 -13.54 23.32
N PHE A 375 29.71 -13.81 22.24
CA PHE A 375 29.27 -14.66 21.13
C PHE A 375 29.87 -16.04 21.33
N ASP A 376 29.03 -17.06 21.40
CA ASP A 376 29.38 -18.42 21.72
C ASP A 376 28.94 -19.36 20.60
N HIS A 377 29.85 -19.70 19.68
CA HIS A 377 29.63 -20.56 18.53
C HIS A 377 28.39 -20.18 17.68
N VAL A 378 28.27 -18.89 17.38
CA VAL A 378 27.11 -18.34 16.64
C VAL A 378 27.15 -18.75 15.18
N SER A 379 26.06 -19.38 14.71
CA SER A 379 25.82 -19.67 13.31
C SER A 379 24.50 -19.06 12.85
N PHE A 380 24.48 -18.45 11.65
CA PHE A 380 23.31 -17.78 11.12
C PHE A 380 23.30 -17.71 9.59
N GLY A 381 22.10 -17.81 9.02
CA GLY A 381 21.78 -17.49 7.64
C GLY A 381 20.37 -16.93 7.50
N TYR A 382 20.16 -15.91 6.68
CA TYR A 382 18.83 -15.36 6.37
C TYR A 382 17.90 -16.38 5.70
N ASN A 383 18.52 -17.36 5.02
CA ASN A 383 17.86 -18.54 4.48
C ASN A 383 18.50 -19.77 5.15
N PRO A 384 17.73 -20.71 5.70
CA PRO A 384 18.25 -21.94 6.33
C PRO A 384 19.18 -22.75 5.43
N GLU A 385 19.02 -22.64 4.10
CA GLU A 385 19.86 -23.34 3.12
C GLU A 385 21.20 -22.62 2.84
N LYS A 386 21.36 -21.35 3.27
CA LYS A 386 22.54 -20.54 3.00
C LYS A 386 23.04 -19.89 4.30
N ILE A 387 23.91 -20.59 5.01
CA ILE A 387 24.61 -20.05 6.19
C ILE A 387 25.58 -18.96 5.73
N ILE A 388 25.57 -17.82 6.44
CA ILE A 388 26.41 -16.67 6.18
C ILE A 388 27.46 -16.49 7.30
N VAL A 389 27.11 -16.84 8.52
CA VAL A 389 27.99 -16.88 9.69
C VAL A 389 28.05 -18.33 10.15
N HIS A 390 29.24 -18.94 10.21
CA HIS A 390 29.39 -20.38 10.44
C HIS A 390 29.74 -20.72 11.89
N ASP A 391 30.74 -20.05 12.46
CA ASP A 391 31.21 -20.28 13.83
C ASP A 391 31.83 -18.99 14.42
N PHE A 392 30.99 -18.03 14.75
CA PHE A 392 31.45 -16.76 15.27
C PHE A 392 31.52 -16.78 16.79
N SER A 393 32.75 -16.67 17.36
CA SER A 393 33.01 -16.67 18.80
C SER A 393 33.88 -15.48 19.18
N ALA A 394 33.41 -14.66 20.15
CA ALA A 394 34.14 -13.51 20.68
C ALA A 394 33.65 -13.16 22.09
N LYS A 395 34.55 -12.64 22.92
CA LYS A 395 34.23 -12.12 24.28
C LYS A 395 34.64 -10.67 24.39
N VAL A 396 33.69 -9.83 24.77
CA VAL A 396 33.83 -8.39 24.91
C VAL A 396 33.48 -8.00 26.34
N ARG A 397 34.34 -7.20 26.97
CA ARG A 397 34.14 -6.71 28.34
C ARG A 397 33.46 -5.33 28.31
N ASP A 398 32.78 -5.00 29.39
CA ASP A 398 32.23 -3.69 29.63
C ASP A 398 33.26 -2.56 29.35
N GLY A 399 32.82 -1.53 28.67
CA GLY A 399 33.62 -0.35 28.33
C GLY A 399 34.67 -0.54 27.23
N GLN A 400 34.83 -1.75 26.65
CA GLN A 400 35.75 -1.98 25.54
C GLN A 400 35.25 -1.37 24.22
N LYS A 401 36.20 -0.89 23.39
CA LYS A 401 35.99 -0.44 22.04
C LYS A 401 36.40 -1.54 21.06
N ILE A 402 35.44 -2.07 20.32
CA ILE A 402 35.63 -3.17 19.38
C ILE A 402 35.54 -2.66 17.95
N ALA A 403 36.58 -2.87 17.14
CA ALA A 403 36.56 -2.61 15.73
C ALA A 403 36.24 -3.89 14.95
N ILE A 404 35.17 -3.89 14.14
CA ILE A 404 34.85 -4.99 13.24
C ILE A 404 35.33 -4.59 11.84
N VAL A 405 36.32 -5.32 11.32
CA VAL A 405 36.96 -5.04 10.03
C VAL A 405 36.85 -6.24 9.09
N GLY A 406 36.82 -5.98 7.78
CA GLY A 406 36.74 -7.03 6.76
C GLY A 406 36.18 -6.49 5.44
N PRO A 407 36.29 -7.23 4.34
CA PRO A 407 35.78 -6.82 3.04
C PRO A 407 34.24 -6.67 3.03
N THR A 408 33.73 -6.02 1.99
CA THR A 408 32.28 -5.97 1.78
C THR A 408 31.73 -7.37 1.61
N GLY A 409 30.63 -7.67 2.29
CA GLY A 409 30.03 -9.01 2.29
C GLY A 409 30.60 -9.98 3.34
N ALA A 410 31.57 -9.57 4.17
CA ALA A 410 32.14 -10.41 5.24
C ALA A 410 31.19 -10.75 6.41
N GLY A 411 29.97 -10.19 6.45
CA GLY A 411 28.98 -10.45 7.51
C GLY A 411 28.94 -9.42 8.64
N LYS A 412 29.70 -8.30 8.56
CA LYS A 412 29.80 -7.28 9.62
C LYS A 412 28.43 -6.74 10.06
N THR A 413 27.61 -6.29 9.13
CA THR A 413 26.25 -5.77 9.41
C THR A 413 25.31 -6.86 9.93
N THR A 414 25.50 -8.11 9.48
CA THR A 414 24.73 -9.26 9.99
C THR A 414 25.01 -9.48 11.49
N MET A 415 26.27 -9.39 11.93
CA MET A 415 26.61 -9.54 13.35
C MET A 415 25.95 -8.48 14.23
N VAL A 416 25.91 -7.24 13.74
CA VAL A 416 25.21 -6.15 14.44
C VAL A 416 23.70 -6.44 14.58
N LYS A 417 23.06 -6.89 13.49
CA LYS A 417 21.64 -7.26 13.52
C LYS A 417 21.34 -8.42 14.46
N LEU A 418 22.25 -9.39 14.57
CA LEU A 418 22.13 -10.51 15.51
C LEU A 418 22.31 -10.06 16.96
N LEU A 419 23.28 -9.19 17.23
CA LEU A 419 23.51 -8.63 18.56
C LEU A 419 22.28 -7.88 19.09
N MET A 420 21.64 -7.09 18.26
CA MET A 420 20.38 -6.39 18.59
C MET A 420 19.15 -7.30 18.57
N ARG A 421 19.34 -8.59 18.29
CA ARG A 421 18.24 -9.55 18.16
C ARG A 421 17.16 -9.12 17.13
N PHE A 422 17.56 -8.47 16.02
CA PHE A 422 16.66 -8.30 14.86
C PHE A 422 16.40 -9.63 14.14
N TYR A 423 17.31 -10.59 14.36
CA TYR A 423 17.20 -11.99 13.95
C TYR A 423 17.66 -12.88 15.08
N ASP A 424 17.03 -14.03 15.24
CA ASP A 424 17.49 -15.07 16.15
C ASP A 424 18.53 -15.96 15.46
N VAL A 425 19.57 -16.37 16.19
CA VAL A 425 20.63 -17.24 15.66
C VAL A 425 20.11 -18.64 15.35
N ASN A 426 20.66 -19.29 14.33
CA ASN A 426 20.33 -20.67 13.98
C ASN A 426 20.92 -21.68 14.99
N SER A 427 22.16 -21.42 15.45
CA SER A 427 22.79 -22.18 16.54
C SER A 427 23.79 -21.31 17.30
N GLY A 428 24.23 -21.76 18.48
CA GLY A 428 25.04 -20.96 19.39
C GLY A 428 24.22 -19.98 20.21
N PHE A 429 24.90 -19.08 20.92
CA PHE A 429 24.29 -18.12 21.82
C PHE A 429 24.96 -16.75 21.72
N ILE A 430 24.15 -15.71 21.85
CA ILE A 430 24.65 -14.36 22.10
C ILE A 430 24.22 -13.99 23.52
N LYS A 431 25.18 -13.64 24.37
CA LYS A 431 24.91 -13.37 25.78
C LYS A 431 25.29 -11.92 26.13
N VAL A 432 24.44 -11.28 26.92
CA VAL A 432 24.71 -9.98 27.54
C VAL A 432 24.77 -10.21 29.06
N ASP A 433 25.92 -9.88 29.66
CA ASP A 433 26.21 -10.14 31.07
C ASP A 433 25.88 -11.57 31.51
N GLY A 434 26.18 -12.57 30.65
CA GLY A 434 25.98 -14.00 30.90
C GLY A 434 24.58 -14.55 30.63
N HIS A 435 23.61 -13.71 30.30
CA HIS A 435 22.24 -14.09 29.93
C HIS A 435 22.07 -14.11 28.41
N ASP A 436 21.41 -15.12 27.85
CA ASP A 436 21.10 -15.17 26.42
C ASP A 436 20.20 -13.99 26.04
N VAL A 437 20.47 -13.33 24.91
CA VAL A 437 19.63 -12.26 24.40
C VAL A 437 18.17 -12.71 24.19
N LYS A 438 17.92 -13.99 24.04
CA LYS A 438 16.59 -14.60 23.98
C LYS A 438 15.85 -14.60 25.31
N ASP A 439 16.54 -14.42 26.45
CA ASP A 439 15.93 -14.42 27.77
C ASP A 439 15.37 -13.07 28.22
N PHE A 440 15.65 -12.03 27.46
CA PHE A 440 15.13 -10.68 27.67
C PHE A 440 13.82 -10.45 26.91
N ASN A 441 12.99 -9.53 27.40
CA ASN A 441 11.99 -8.87 26.58
C ASN A 441 12.69 -8.05 25.49
N ARG A 442 12.24 -8.16 24.25
CA ARG A 442 12.92 -7.54 23.10
C ARG A 442 13.00 -6.01 23.22
N SER A 443 11.94 -5.37 23.73
CA SER A 443 11.91 -3.93 23.97
C SER A 443 12.93 -3.49 25.01
N GLU A 444 13.01 -4.20 26.14
CA GLU A 444 13.98 -3.91 27.21
C GLU A 444 15.42 -4.15 26.75
N LEU A 445 15.65 -5.24 26.00
CA LEU A 445 16.96 -5.51 25.40
C LEU A 445 17.40 -4.34 24.49
N HIS A 446 16.49 -3.81 23.66
CA HIS A 446 16.81 -2.69 22.78
C HIS A 446 17.13 -1.40 23.54
N GLU A 447 16.62 -1.19 24.75
CA GLU A 447 16.99 -0.05 25.59
C GLU A 447 18.47 -0.07 26.01
N MET A 448 19.13 -1.23 25.97
CA MET A 448 20.58 -1.32 26.23
C MET A 448 21.43 -0.82 25.07
N PHE A 449 20.88 -0.77 23.83
CA PHE A 449 21.62 -0.48 22.63
C PHE A 449 21.39 0.94 22.13
N GLY A 450 22.48 1.68 21.90
CA GLY A 450 22.49 2.93 21.13
C GLY A 450 23.06 2.68 19.73
N MET A 451 22.45 3.26 18.70
CA MET A 451 22.85 3.01 17.31
C MET A 451 23.05 4.30 16.52
N VAL A 452 24.19 4.40 15.84
CA VAL A 452 24.48 5.45 14.84
C VAL A 452 24.82 4.73 13.54
N LEU A 453 23.90 4.77 12.58
CA LEU A 453 24.05 4.12 11.28
C LEU A 453 24.69 5.05 10.24
N GLN A 454 25.20 4.44 9.18
CA GLN A 454 25.69 5.13 7.98
C GLN A 454 24.57 5.96 7.34
N ASP A 455 23.41 5.35 7.10
CA ASP A 455 22.23 6.04 6.61
C ASP A 455 21.48 6.70 7.78
N THR A 456 21.76 7.98 7.99
CA THR A 456 21.17 8.75 9.07
C THR A 456 19.72 9.10 8.78
N TRP A 457 18.81 8.72 9.69
CA TRP A 457 17.40 9.04 9.57
C TRP A 457 16.96 10.08 10.60
N LEU A 458 16.35 11.17 10.12
CA LEU A 458 15.71 12.20 10.92
C LEU A 458 14.24 12.28 10.56
N PHE A 459 13.40 12.47 11.57
CA PHE A 459 11.97 12.62 11.38
C PHE A 459 11.60 14.06 10.98
N SER A 460 10.52 14.23 10.23
CA SER A 460 9.89 15.53 10.04
C SER A 460 9.47 16.09 11.39
N GLY A 461 9.95 17.30 11.73
CA GLY A 461 9.77 17.91 13.02
C GLY A 461 10.94 18.83 13.37
N THR A 462 10.95 19.35 14.59
CA THR A 462 12.03 20.26 15.04
C THR A 462 13.33 19.54 15.31
N ILE A 463 14.46 20.26 15.28
CA ILE A 463 15.75 19.72 15.70
C ILE A 463 15.69 19.24 17.16
N MET A 464 15.00 19.98 18.04
CA MET A 464 14.79 19.63 19.44
C MET A 464 14.11 18.25 19.57
N GLU A 465 13.01 18.03 18.86
CA GLU A 465 12.27 16.75 18.87
C GLU A 465 13.10 15.60 18.31
N ASN A 466 13.88 15.84 17.27
CA ASN A 466 14.75 14.83 16.69
C ASN A 466 15.86 14.38 17.64
N ILE A 467 16.45 15.26 18.43
CA ILE A 467 17.45 14.87 19.46
C ILE A 467 16.74 14.20 20.63
N ARG A 468 15.58 14.77 21.10
CA ARG A 468 14.78 14.23 22.21
C ARG A 468 14.22 12.86 21.95
N TYR A 469 14.16 12.43 20.66
CA TYR A 469 13.74 11.07 20.29
C TYR A 469 14.58 9.96 20.99
N GLY A 470 15.83 10.26 21.36
CA GLY A 470 16.68 9.32 22.15
C GLY A 470 16.16 9.06 23.56
N ARG A 471 15.51 10.07 24.19
CA ARG A 471 14.86 9.96 25.50
C ARG A 471 13.74 11.01 25.57
N LEU A 472 12.49 10.55 25.46
CA LEU A 472 11.32 11.43 25.26
C LEU A 472 10.98 12.33 26.47
N ASP A 473 11.38 11.93 27.68
CA ASP A 473 11.19 12.66 28.93
C ASP A 473 12.32 13.63 29.27
N ALA A 474 13.34 13.75 28.39
CA ALA A 474 14.47 14.64 28.59
C ALA A 474 14.05 16.11 28.55
N THR A 475 14.64 16.91 29.45
CA THR A 475 14.44 18.37 29.48
C THR A 475 15.16 19.07 28.31
N ASP A 476 14.78 20.33 28.04
CA ASP A 476 15.44 21.14 27.00
C ASP A 476 16.94 21.32 27.29
N GLU A 477 17.31 21.47 28.57
CA GLU A 477 18.68 21.62 29.02
C GLU A 477 19.52 20.36 28.74
N GLU A 478 18.95 19.17 28.96
CA GLU A 478 19.60 17.89 28.67
C GLU A 478 19.80 17.71 27.16
N VAL A 479 18.80 18.08 26.34
CA VAL A 479 18.90 18.06 24.87
C VAL A 479 20.02 19.01 24.41
N ILE A 480 20.08 20.24 24.96
CA ILE A 480 21.14 21.19 24.66
C ILE A 480 22.51 20.69 25.10
N ALA A 481 22.61 20.04 26.24
CA ALA A 481 23.86 19.43 26.73
C ALA A 481 24.34 18.32 25.79
N ALA A 482 23.45 17.44 25.34
CA ALA A 482 23.74 16.40 24.37
C ALA A 482 24.21 16.98 23.00
N ALA A 483 23.56 18.04 22.53
CA ALA A 483 23.96 18.73 21.31
C ALA A 483 25.34 19.40 21.42
N LYS A 484 25.69 19.94 22.60
CA LYS A 484 27.03 20.47 22.89
C LYS A 484 28.08 19.36 22.89
N ALA A 485 27.80 18.22 23.52
CA ALA A 485 28.67 17.06 23.57
C ALA A 485 28.91 16.46 22.16
N ALA A 486 27.90 16.53 21.28
CA ALA A 486 27.97 16.14 19.89
C ALA A 486 28.58 17.22 18.97
N HIS A 487 29.05 18.36 19.48
CA HIS A 487 29.63 19.48 18.72
C HIS A 487 28.72 20.11 17.67
N ILE A 488 27.38 19.95 17.76
CA ILE A 488 26.40 20.47 16.79
C ILE A 488 25.68 21.74 17.28
N HIS A 489 25.77 22.09 18.57
CA HIS A 489 25.08 23.23 19.19
C HIS A 489 25.29 24.54 18.45
N ASN A 490 26.55 24.87 18.09
CA ASN A 490 26.87 26.13 17.40
C ASN A 490 26.21 26.23 16.03
N PHE A 491 26.14 25.12 15.31
CA PHE A 491 25.41 25.05 14.04
C PHE A 491 23.92 25.31 14.26
N ILE A 492 23.31 24.65 15.25
CA ILE A 492 21.88 24.81 15.56
C ILE A 492 21.55 26.27 15.88
N MET A 493 22.37 26.94 16.68
CA MET A 493 22.17 28.34 17.05
C MET A 493 22.31 29.34 15.89
N GLN A 494 22.98 28.94 14.81
CA GLN A 494 23.11 29.73 13.59
C GLN A 494 21.91 29.57 12.64
N GLN A 495 21.04 28.59 12.89
CA GLN A 495 19.89 28.36 12.04
C GLN A 495 18.72 29.28 12.42
N PRO A 496 17.88 29.68 11.45
CA PRO A 496 16.63 30.40 11.73
C PRO A 496 15.75 29.57 12.67
N GLY A 497 15.47 30.10 13.89
CA GLY A 497 14.68 29.37 14.91
C GLY A 497 15.49 28.47 15.82
N GLY A 498 16.79 28.27 15.59
CA GLY A 498 17.66 27.44 16.44
C GLY A 498 17.14 26.01 16.61
N TYR A 499 16.94 25.55 17.84
CA TYR A 499 16.40 24.23 18.13
C TYR A 499 14.97 24.01 17.65
N ASN A 500 14.20 25.08 17.41
CA ASN A 500 12.82 25.01 16.87
C ASN A 500 12.78 25.01 15.33
N MET A 501 13.93 25.03 14.67
CA MET A 501 13.98 24.87 13.21
C MET A 501 13.37 23.53 12.83
N VAL A 502 12.39 23.55 11.92
CA VAL A 502 11.74 22.36 11.38
C VAL A 502 12.59 21.77 10.26
N LEU A 503 12.88 20.51 10.36
CA LEU A 503 13.49 19.72 9.29
C LEU A 503 12.41 19.35 8.26
N ASP A 504 12.71 19.55 6.96
CA ASP A 504 11.80 19.16 5.88
C ASP A 504 11.70 17.62 5.75
N GLU A 505 10.72 17.14 5.02
CA GLU A 505 10.46 15.69 4.86
C GLU A 505 11.66 14.93 4.26
N GLU A 506 12.41 15.58 3.35
CA GLU A 506 13.63 15.02 2.75
C GLU A 506 14.88 15.34 3.56
N THR A 507 14.75 16.14 4.63
CA THR A 507 15.88 16.68 5.41
C THR A 507 16.96 17.34 4.54
N SER A 508 16.53 17.95 3.43
CA SER A 508 17.41 18.58 2.44
C SER A 508 18.02 19.88 2.94
N ASN A 509 17.44 20.47 3.99
CA ASN A 509 17.88 21.71 4.63
C ASN A 509 19.07 21.55 5.61
N VAL A 510 19.61 20.32 5.76
CA VAL A 510 20.82 20.03 6.55
C VAL A 510 21.77 19.11 5.78
N SER A 511 23.08 19.34 5.91
CA SER A 511 24.08 18.51 5.23
C SER A 511 24.19 17.11 5.84
N GLN A 512 24.74 16.14 5.11
CA GLN A 512 24.91 14.75 5.59
C GLN A 512 25.71 14.68 6.89
N GLY A 513 26.79 15.47 7.02
CA GLY A 513 27.58 15.54 8.26
C GLY A 513 26.79 16.12 9.43
N GLN A 514 25.93 17.12 9.19
CA GLN A 514 25.03 17.68 10.22
C GLN A 514 23.98 16.67 10.66
N LYS A 515 23.37 15.91 9.74
CA LYS A 515 22.47 14.80 10.05
C LYS A 515 23.15 13.78 10.97
N GLN A 516 24.39 13.42 10.67
CA GLN A 516 25.16 12.49 11.47
C GLN A 516 25.43 13.03 12.88
N LEU A 517 25.81 14.31 13.03
CA LEU A 517 25.99 14.93 14.34
C LEU A 517 24.70 15.00 15.15
N LEU A 518 23.54 15.22 14.51
CA LEU A 518 22.21 15.19 15.17
C LEU A 518 21.88 13.77 15.66
N THR A 519 22.18 12.73 14.88
CA THR A 519 21.96 11.35 15.31
C THR A 519 22.92 10.92 16.43
N ILE A 520 24.17 11.44 16.44
CA ILE A 520 25.09 11.26 17.55
C ILE A 520 24.56 11.96 18.83
N ALA A 521 24.03 13.20 18.71
CA ALA A 521 23.40 13.88 19.84
C ALA A 521 22.22 13.08 20.43
N ARG A 522 21.39 12.47 19.56
CA ARG A 522 20.31 11.55 19.95
C ARG A 522 20.85 10.36 20.75
N ALA A 523 21.92 9.72 20.29
CA ALA A 523 22.55 8.59 20.95
C ALA A 523 23.22 8.98 22.28
N ILE A 524 23.84 10.18 22.39
CA ILE A 524 24.38 10.70 23.65
C ILE A 524 23.26 10.92 24.67
N LEU A 525 22.11 11.47 24.25
CA LEU A 525 20.96 11.73 25.12
C LEU A 525 20.33 10.43 25.64
N ALA A 526 20.31 9.38 24.80
CA ALA A 526 19.74 8.08 25.15
C ALA A 526 20.54 7.36 26.25
N ASP A 527 21.84 7.61 26.37
CA ASP A 527 22.77 7.07 27.41
C ASP A 527 22.80 5.54 27.53
N ASN A 528 22.75 4.83 26.40
CA ASN A 528 22.75 3.38 26.34
C ASN A 528 24.11 2.78 26.74
N LYS A 529 24.10 1.53 27.25
CA LYS A 529 25.30 0.79 27.72
C LYS A 529 26.16 0.25 26.59
N ILE A 530 25.53 -0.21 25.52
CA ILE A 530 26.18 -0.82 24.37
C ILE A 530 25.93 0.05 23.15
N LEU A 531 26.96 0.40 22.42
CA LEU A 531 26.88 1.24 21.24
C LEU A 531 27.21 0.44 19.97
N ILE A 532 26.48 0.71 18.92
CA ILE A 532 26.69 0.18 17.59
C ILE A 532 26.85 1.35 16.64
N LEU A 533 28.05 1.43 16.05
CA LEU A 533 28.47 2.57 15.25
C LEU A 533 28.89 2.09 13.87
N ASP A 534 28.26 2.62 12.81
CA ASP A 534 28.67 2.38 11.42
C ASP A 534 29.31 3.63 10.83
N GLU A 535 30.62 3.56 10.53
CA GLU A 535 31.52 4.70 10.30
C GLU A 535 31.68 5.08 8.81
N ALA A 536 30.67 4.97 7.97
CA ALA A 536 30.81 5.40 6.59
C ALA A 536 30.57 6.92 6.41
N THR A 537 31.64 7.67 6.15
CA THR A 537 31.61 9.14 5.97
C THR A 537 32.12 9.59 4.59
N SER A 538 31.84 8.85 3.53
CA SER A 538 32.40 9.10 2.19
C SER A 538 31.99 10.44 1.53
N SER A 539 31.12 11.24 2.16
CA SER A 539 30.55 12.46 1.54
C SER A 539 30.55 13.69 2.46
N VAL A 540 31.46 13.77 3.43
CA VAL A 540 31.52 14.84 4.42
C VAL A 540 32.82 15.64 4.28
N ASP A 541 32.73 16.97 4.43
CA ASP A 541 33.93 17.84 4.41
C ASP A 541 34.84 17.57 5.62
N THR A 542 36.16 17.84 5.45
CA THR A 542 37.18 17.52 6.45
C THR A 542 36.95 18.19 7.81
N ARG A 543 36.36 19.40 7.86
CA ARG A 543 36.10 20.09 9.12
C ARG A 543 34.98 19.42 9.91
N THR A 544 33.90 19.10 9.23
CA THR A 544 32.76 18.37 9.83
C THR A 544 33.17 16.94 10.22
N GLU A 545 34.05 16.31 9.44
CA GLU A 545 34.64 15.00 9.76
C GLU A 545 35.37 14.99 11.10
N VAL A 546 36.20 15.99 11.38
CA VAL A 546 36.88 16.14 12.70
C VAL A 546 35.87 16.33 13.82
N GLN A 547 34.75 17.04 13.59
CA GLN A 547 33.71 17.22 14.59
C GLN A 547 32.99 15.90 14.87
N ILE A 548 32.64 15.13 13.83
CA ILE A 548 32.03 13.81 13.95
C ILE A 548 32.93 12.88 14.77
N GLN A 549 34.23 12.84 14.46
CA GLN A 549 35.17 12.00 15.21
C GLN A 549 35.18 12.35 16.71
N LYS A 550 35.27 13.64 17.05
CA LYS A 550 35.22 14.09 18.45
C LYS A 550 33.90 13.75 19.13
N ALA A 551 32.79 13.89 18.42
CA ALA A 551 31.47 13.52 18.93
C ALA A 551 31.36 12.00 19.18
N MET A 552 31.89 11.18 18.27
CA MET A 552 31.96 9.73 18.42
C MET A 552 32.84 9.32 19.60
N ASP A 553 34.02 9.94 19.76
CA ASP A 553 34.90 9.67 20.89
C ASP A 553 34.23 10.03 22.23
N ASN A 554 33.46 11.13 22.28
CA ASN A 554 32.66 11.49 23.45
C ASN A 554 31.55 10.47 23.72
N LEU A 555 30.86 10.02 22.67
CA LEU A 555 29.78 9.03 22.79
C LEU A 555 30.30 7.69 23.32
N MET A 556 31.47 7.22 22.88
CA MET A 556 32.04 5.91 23.26
C MET A 556 32.63 5.84 24.68
N LYS A 557 32.89 6.98 25.35
CA LYS A 557 33.54 7.00 26.65
C LYS A 557 32.74 6.22 27.69
N GLY A 558 33.37 5.17 28.31
CA GLY A 558 32.79 4.36 29.37
C GLY A 558 31.66 3.45 28.91
N ARG A 559 31.54 3.16 27.61
CA ARG A 559 30.51 2.28 27.06
C ARG A 559 31.10 1.22 26.16
N THR A 560 30.52 0.04 26.16
CA THR A 560 30.92 -1.03 25.24
C THR A 560 30.52 -0.64 23.83
N SER A 561 31.48 -0.54 22.90
CA SER A 561 31.25 0.06 21.58
C SER A 561 31.69 -0.87 20.45
N PHE A 562 30.76 -1.33 19.63
CA PHE A 562 31.01 -2.07 18.40
C PHE A 562 31.04 -1.09 17.22
N VAL A 563 32.18 -0.97 16.58
CA VAL A 563 32.38 -0.04 15.46
C VAL A 563 32.67 -0.82 14.19
N ILE A 564 31.79 -0.69 13.17
CA ILE A 564 32.12 -1.15 11.82
C ILE A 564 33.08 -0.11 11.26
N ALA A 565 34.38 -0.42 11.36
CA ALA A 565 35.41 0.56 11.12
C ALA A 565 35.80 0.62 9.64
N HIS A 566 35.73 1.82 9.07
CA HIS A 566 36.21 2.17 7.74
C HIS A 566 37.37 3.17 7.80
N ARG A 567 37.76 3.61 9.00
CA ARG A 567 38.86 4.58 9.23
C ARG A 567 40.00 3.98 10.00
N LEU A 568 41.19 4.38 9.61
CA LEU A 568 42.45 3.93 10.23
C LEU A 568 42.54 4.30 11.72
N SER A 569 42.16 5.53 12.09
CA SER A 569 42.17 5.98 13.48
C SER A 569 41.31 5.13 14.39
N THR A 570 40.11 4.83 13.98
CA THR A 570 39.15 4.02 14.76
C THR A 570 39.66 2.59 14.95
N ILE A 571 40.28 2.01 13.91
CA ILE A 571 40.82 0.65 13.97
C ILE A 571 42.02 0.61 14.92
N ARG A 572 42.93 1.58 14.82
CA ARG A 572 44.17 1.63 15.62
C ARG A 572 43.88 1.81 17.12
N ASP A 573 42.88 2.65 17.43
CA ASP A 573 42.55 3.02 18.80
C ASP A 573 41.49 2.05 19.45
N ALA A 574 41.23 0.91 18.82
CA ALA A 574 40.35 -0.12 19.34
C ALA A 574 41.08 -1.07 20.33
N ASP A 575 40.40 -1.43 21.41
CA ASP A 575 40.92 -2.40 22.41
C ASP A 575 40.94 -3.82 21.83
N LEU A 576 40.01 -4.13 20.95
CA LEU A 576 39.89 -5.41 20.27
C LEU A 576 39.47 -5.22 18.83
N ILE A 577 40.19 -5.84 17.91
CA ILE A 577 39.85 -5.88 16.50
C ILE A 577 39.38 -7.28 16.15
N LEU A 578 38.20 -7.40 15.58
CA LEU A 578 37.64 -8.63 15.03
C LEU A 578 37.73 -8.56 13.49
N VAL A 579 38.56 -9.41 12.93
CA VAL A 579 38.80 -9.46 11.48
C VAL A 579 37.92 -10.52 10.88
N MET A 580 36.93 -10.11 10.09
CA MET A 580 35.94 -10.98 9.49
C MET A 580 36.24 -11.25 8.00
N LYS A 581 36.09 -12.49 7.61
CA LYS A 581 36.11 -12.94 6.21
C LYS A 581 35.14 -14.11 6.03
N ASP A 582 34.34 -14.06 4.98
CA ASP A 582 33.38 -15.12 4.64
C ASP A 582 32.48 -15.57 5.81
N GLY A 583 32.09 -14.63 6.68
CA GLY A 583 31.20 -14.86 7.81
C GLY A 583 31.84 -15.27 9.13
N ASP A 584 33.15 -15.51 9.16
CA ASP A 584 33.86 -15.96 10.35
C ASP A 584 34.91 -14.95 10.84
N ILE A 585 35.30 -15.04 12.12
CA ILE A 585 36.44 -14.33 12.65
C ILE A 585 37.69 -15.14 12.28
N ILE A 586 38.52 -14.59 11.40
CA ILE A 586 39.78 -15.23 11.00
C ILE A 586 40.96 -14.79 11.86
N GLU A 587 40.91 -13.57 12.43
CA GLU A 587 41.92 -13.02 13.33
C GLU A 587 41.24 -12.14 14.39
N GLN A 588 41.80 -12.14 15.60
CA GLN A 588 41.39 -11.22 16.68
C GLN A 588 42.58 -10.81 17.52
N GLY A 589 42.57 -9.57 18.02
CA GLY A 589 43.64 -9.01 18.87
C GLY A 589 43.72 -7.50 18.78
N SER A 590 44.73 -6.90 19.38
CA SER A 590 45.03 -5.49 19.27
C SER A 590 45.66 -5.16 17.90
N HIS A 591 45.71 -3.88 17.55
CA HIS A 591 46.34 -3.40 16.31
C HIS A 591 47.79 -3.90 16.19
N GLU A 592 48.60 -3.76 17.26
CA GLU A 592 50.02 -4.13 17.27
C GLU A 592 50.20 -5.66 17.14
N GLU A 593 49.40 -6.43 17.86
CA GLU A 593 49.39 -7.91 17.79
C GLU A 593 49.08 -8.41 16.37
N LEU A 594 48.04 -7.86 15.74
CA LEU A 594 47.62 -8.28 14.41
C LEU A 594 48.60 -7.89 13.31
N LEU A 595 49.26 -6.70 13.40
CA LEU A 595 50.33 -6.33 12.49
C LEU A 595 51.54 -7.24 12.63
N ALA A 596 51.91 -7.60 13.90
CA ALA A 596 53.04 -8.49 14.15
C ALA A 596 52.84 -9.90 13.59
N LYS A 597 51.56 -10.38 13.53
CA LYS A 597 51.18 -11.69 12.95
C LYS A 597 51.41 -11.73 11.42
N LYS A 598 51.46 -10.57 10.73
CA LYS A 598 51.59 -10.44 9.27
C LYS A 598 50.57 -11.26 8.50
N GLY A 599 49.35 -11.36 9.05
CA GLY A 599 48.23 -12.10 8.49
C GLY A 599 47.32 -11.24 7.62
N PHE A 600 46.07 -11.70 7.44
CA PHE A 600 45.07 -11.01 6.61
C PHE A 600 44.82 -9.56 7.04
N TYR A 601 44.85 -9.26 8.33
CA TYR A 601 44.73 -7.90 8.84
C TYR A 601 45.87 -7.01 8.36
N ALA A 602 47.10 -7.48 8.45
CA ALA A 602 48.27 -6.72 7.99
C ALA A 602 48.22 -6.44 6.48
N ASP A 603 47.78 -7.43 5.69
CA ASP A 603 47.59 -7.26 4.25
C ASP A 603 46.50 -6.24 3.93
N LEU A 604 45.35 -6.32 4.64
CA LEU A 604 44.23 -5.38 4.50
C LEU A 604 44.65 -3.97 4.88
N TYR A 605 45.37 -3.83 5.98
CA TYR A 605 45.91 -2.55 6.45
C TYR A 605 46.88 -1.91 5.44
N ASN A 606 47.89 -2.65 4.98
CA ASN A 606 48.88 -2.18 4.03
C ASN A 606 48.24 -1.85 2.66
N SER A 607 47.27 -2.61 2.21
CA SER A 607 46.60 -2.38 0.93
C SER A 607 45.72 -1.12 0.89
N GLN A 608 45.07 -0.82 2.02
CA GLN A 608 44.12 0.30 2.11
C GLN A 608 44.76 1.61 2.61
N PHE A 609 45.75 1.53 3.49
CA PHE A 609 46.21 2.68 4.26
C PHE A 609 47.71 3.07 4.06
N ASP A 610 48.56 2.15 3.63
CA ASP A 610 50.01 2.44 3.48
C ASP A 610 50.33 3.30 2.25
N LYS A 611 49.42 3.36 1.26
CA LYS A 611 49.55 4.22 0.07
C LYS A 611 49.31 5.71 0.35
N THR A 612 48.79 6.08 1.51
CA THR A 612 48.40 7.45 1.84
C THR A 612 49.56 8.24 2.50
N GLN A 613 50.68 7.59 2.88
CA GLN A 613 51.85 8.28 3.44
C GLN A 613 52.92 8.67 2.39
N THR A 614 52.75 8.34 1.13
CA THR A 614 53.71 8.62 0.03
C THR A 614 53.16 9.57 -1.03
N ALA A 615 52.14 10.39 -0.74
CA ALA A 615 51.65 11.44 -1.64
C ALA A 615 51.74 12.83 -1.00
#